data_ca101fc28cc368f1d72ce2204696504c
#
_entry.id   ca101fc28cc368f1d72ce2204696504c
#
_cell.length_a   1.000
_cell.length_b   1.000
_cell.length_c   1.000
_cell.angle_alpha   90.00
_cell.angle_beta   90.00
_cell.angle_gamma   90.00
#
_symmetry.space_group_name_H-M   'P 1'
#
loop_
_entity.id
_entity.type
_entity.pdbx_description
1 polymer ?
#
loop_
_entity_poly.entity_id
_entity_poly.type
_entity_poly.pdbx_seq_one_letter_code
_entity_poly.pdbx_strand_id
1 'polypeptide(L)' 'MSDELYEKDLLDGFALTAMQELLRDDLAKPIDKQMGYEWVGKYSYIIAAEMMKARNAHHTAKTA' A
#
# COMPACT_ATOMS: atom_id res chain seq x y z
N MET A 1 5.02 12.40 -20.80
CA MET A 1 4.80 11.43 -19.75
C MET A 1 3.64 11.86 -18.87
N SER A 2 2.70 11.00 -18.64
CA SER A 2 1.53 11.39 -17.89
C SER A 2 1.75 11.20 -16.39
N ASP A 3 1.11 12.07 -15.63
CA ASP A 3 1.09 11.96 -14.18
C ASP A 3 0.45 10.66 -13.73
N GLU A 4 -0.43 10.10 -14.56
CA GLU A 4 -1.10 8.84 -14.27
C GLU A 4 -0.12 7.67 -14.15
N LEU A 5 0.88 7.60 -15.04
CA LEU A 5 1.89 6.55 -14.98
C LEU A 5 2.74 6.69 -13.73
N TYR A 6 3.11 7.90 -13.38
CA TYR A 6 3.88 8.15 -12.18
C TYR A 6 3.11 7.75 -10.92
N GLU A 7 1.84 8.13 -10.86
CA GLU A 7 1.00 7.79 -9.71
C GLU A 7 0.78 6.28 -9.59
N LYS A 8 0.63 5.60 -10.72
CA LYS A 8 0.48 4.15 -10.73
C LYS A 8 1.74 3.47 -10.21
N ASP A 9 2.91 3.94 -10.64
CA ASP A 9 4.18 3.40 -10.16
C ASP A 9 4.36 3.61 -8.67
N LEU A 10 3.96 4.78 -8.17
CA LEU A 10 4.01 5.05 -6.73
C LEU A 10 3.06 4.15 -5.97
N LEU A 11 1.85 3.98 -6.48
CA LEU A 11 0.87 3.11 -5.84
C LEU A 11 1.38 1.68 -5.75
N ASP A 12 1.93 1.18 -6.84
CA ASP A 12 2.48 -0.17 -6.88
C ASP A 12 3.67 -0.31 -5.92
N GLY A 13 4.51 0.71 -5.84
CA GLY A 13 5.65 0.72 -4.92
C GLY A 13 5.20 0.69 -3.46
N PHE A 14 4.23 1.52 -3.12
CA PHE A 14 3.67 1.52 -1.76
C PHE A 14 2.99 0.19 -1.45
N ALA A 15 2.27 -0.37 -2.41
CA ALA A 15 1.61 -1.65 -2.22
C ALA A 15 2.63 -2.76 -1.99
N LEU A 16 3.73 -2.75 -2.72
CA LEU A 16 4.79 -3.76 -2.54
C LEU A 16 5.39 -3.69 -1.14
N THR A 17 5.69 -2.49 -0.66
CA THR A 17 6.25 -2.30 0.68
C THR A 17 5.25 -2.76 1.74
N ALA A 18 3.99 -2.35 1.61
CA ALA A 18 2.95 -2.75 2.55
C ALA A 18 2.76 -4.27 2.53
N MET A 19 2.79 -4.88 1.34
CA MET A 19 2.65 -6.31 1.19
C MET A 19 3.74 -7.06 1.94
N GLN A 20 4.99 -6.60 1.83
CA GLN A 20 6.11 -7.24 2.51
C GLN A 20 5.92 -7.23 4.03
N GLU A 21 5.48 -6.11 4.59
CA GLU A 21 5.26 -6.00 6.02
C GLU A 21 4.07 -6.84 6.48
N LEU A 22 2.97 -6.77 5.74
CA LEU A 22 1.77 -7.55 6.06
C LEU A 22 2.04 -9.05 5.97
N LEU A 23 2.78 -9.45 4.95
CA LEU A 23 3.10 -10.86 4.77
C LEU A 23 4.00 -11.37 5.91
N ARG A 24 4.97 -10.57 6.31
CA ARG A 24 5.83 -10.92 7.44
C ARG A 24 5.01 -11.14 8.70
N ASP A 25 4.12 -10.19 8.99
CA ASP A 25 3.27 -10.27 10.18
C ASP A 25 2.33 -11.47 10.12
N ASP A 26 1.74 -11.71 8.94
CA ASP A 26 0.82 -12.82 8.75
C ASP A 26 1.51 -14.17 8.92
N LEU A 27 2.71 -14.32 8.34
CA LEU A 27 3.47 -15.55 8.45
C LEU A 27 3.98 -15.81 9.86
N ALA A 28 4.09 -14.77 10.68
CA ALA A 28 4.49 -14.93 12.08
C ALA A 28 3.35 -15.48 12.94
N LYS A 29 2.12 -15.43 12.46
CA LYS A 29 0.97 -15.94 13.20
C LYS A 29 0.84 -17.45 13.02
N PRO A 30 0.18 -18.16 13.97
CA PRO A 30 -0.15 -19.56 13.77
C PRO A 30 -0.95 -19.75 12.48
N ILE A 31 -0.80 -20.91 11.86
CA ILE A 31 -1.43 -21.19 10.55
C ILE A 31 -2.93 -20.94 10.56
N ASP A 32 -3.61 -21.29 11.63
CA ASP A 32 -5.06 -21.10 11.74
C ASP A 32 -5.48 -19.64 11.91
N LYS A 33 -4.51 -18.75 12.15
CA LYS A 33 -4.76 -17.32 12.29
C LYS A 33 -4.28 -16.53 11.09
N GLN A 34 -3.64 -17.17 10.13
CA GLN A 34 -3.12 -16.47 8.95
C GLN A 34 -4.25 -16.09 8.01
N MET A 35 -4.16 -14.90 7.46
CA MET A 35 -5.20 -14.38 6.56
C MET A 35 -5.02 -14.86 5.12
N GLY A 36 -3.80 -15.22 4.74
CA GLY A 36 -3.50 -15.70 3.41
C GLY A 36 -3.12 -14.61 2.42
N TYR A 37 -2.60 -15.04 1.28
CA TYR A 37 -2.04 -14.12 0.29
C TYR A 37 -3.09 -13.20 -0.34
N GLU A 38 -4.29 -13.70 -0.53
CA GLU A 38 -5.37 -12.91 -1.11
C GLU A 38 -5.67 -11.67 -0.26
N TRP A 39 -5.77 -11.85 1.04
CA TRP A 39 -6.00 -10.75 1.96
C TRP A 39 -4.82 -9.79 2.01
N VAL A 40 -3.60 -10.33 2.05
CA VAL A 40 -2.40 -9.51 2.09
C VAL A 40 -2.33 -8.62 0.85
N GLY A 41 -2.59 -9.17 -0.32
CA GLY A 41 -2.59 -8.40 -1.56
C GLY A 41 -3.65 -7.30 -1.56
N LYS A 42 -4.85 -7.63 -1.13
CA LYS A 42 -5.95 -6.68 -1.07
C LYS A 42 -5.66 -5.53 -0.12
N TYR A 43 -5.21 -5.84 1.09
CA TYR A 43 -4.90 -4.81 2.07
C TYR A 43 -3.70 -3.96 1.67
N SER A 44 -2.74 -4.55 0.97
CA SER A 44 -1.60 -3.78 0.48
C SER A 44 -2.03 -2.62 -0.40
N TYR A 45 -2.98 -2.84 -1.30
CA TYR A 45 -3.47 -1.77 -2.16
C TYR A 45 -4.36 -0.79 -1.41
N ILE A 46 -5.12 -1.25 -0.43
CA ILE A 46 -5.92 -0.35 0.41
C ILE A 46 -5.00 0.61 1.16
N ILE A 47 -3.94 0.08 1.76
CA ILE A 47 -2.97 0.90 2.49
C ILE A 47 -2.26 1.86 1.53
N ALA A 48 -1.86 1.37 0.36
CA ALA A 48 -1.18 2.19 -0.63
C ALA A 48 -2.08 3.35 -1.09
N ALA A 49 -3.36 3.09 -1.29
CA ALA A 49 -4.31 4.13 -1.68
C ALA A 49 -4.44 5.21 -0.60
N GLU A 50 -4.47 4.81 0.66
CA GLU A 50 -4.51 5.76 1.77
C GLU A 50 -3.21 6.56 1.87
N MET A 51 -2.09 5.93 1.61
CA MET A 51 -0.80 6.63 1.58
C MET A 51 -0.77 7.67 0.47
N MET A 52 -1.33 7.34 -0.70
CA MET A 52 -1.42 8.29 -1.81
C MET A 52 -2.29 9.47 -1.47
N LYS A 53 -3.42 9.23 -0.80
CA LYS A 53 -4.29 10.31 -0.33
C LYS A 53 -3.57 11.24 0.63
N ALA A 54 -2.88 10.68 1.61
CA ALA A 54 -2.14 11.46 2.59
C ALA A 54 -1.04 12.27 1.93
N ARG A 55 -0.32 11.67 1.00
CA ARG A 55 0.74 12.33 0.25
C ARG A 55 0.18 13.50 -0.55
N ASN A 56 -0.91 13.28 -1.26
CA ASN A 56 -1.52 14.31 -2.10
C ASN A 56 -2.08 15.46 -1.26
N ALA A 57 -2.71 15.14 -0.13
CA ALA A 57 -3.21 16.15 0.78
C ALA A 57 -2.08 17.00 1.35
N HIS A 58 -0.99 16.37 1.76
CA HIS A 58 0.18 17.06 2.29
C HIS A 58 0.80 17.96 1.22
N HIS A 59 0.89 17.46 -0.01
CA HIS A 59 1.46 18.19 -1.12
C HIS A 59 0.62 19.43 -1.44
N THR A 60 -0.69 19.28 -1.46
CA THR A 60 -1.62 20.38 -1.69
C THR A 60 -1.51 21.43 -0.60
N ALA A 61 -1.43 21.00 0.64
CA ALA A 61 -1.29 21.94 1.77
C ALA A 61 0.02 22.72 1.68
N LYS A 62 1.07 22.08 1.18
CA LYS A 62 2.37 22.73 1.04
C LYS A 62 2.37 23.80 -0.04
N THR A 63 1.61 23.59 -1.10
CA THR A 63 1.55 24.52 -2.23
C THR A 63 0.54 25.62 -2.01
N ALA A 64 -0.34 25.45 -1.08
CA ALA A 64 -1.31 26.49 -0.74
C ALA A 64 -0.70 27.51 0.19
#